data_ee6ce840df46c9c329f35e1c8ebedd40
#
_entry.id   ee6ce840df46c9c329f35e1c8ebedd40
#
_cell.length_a   1.000
_cell.length_b   1.000
_cell.length_c   1.000
_cell.angle_alpha   90.00
_cell.angle_beta   90.00
_cell.angle_gamma   90.00
#
_symmetry.space_group_name_H-M   'P 1'
#
loop_
_entity.id
_entity.type
_entity.pdbx_description
1 polymer ?
#
loop_
_entity_poly.entity_id
_entity_poly.type
_entity_poly.pdbx_seq_one_letter_code
_entity_poly.pdbx_strand_id
1 'polypeptide(L)'
;LYARNALAQMWQRDENGALMYDEKTGEKIFVGNNGQQYSPLGYVNARYPVNGYNLIQQLQDDKDQTIYNDLNMSGYVEAKFLKDFTFRANIAVDETFAMRERYANKETGASKSYGGTMGRNYSDYMNINSQQTLNWAHDYGKHHVDALIGHEFNWMRTSSMNYKASYSLIDNFNTFANFLNINGSKSPLSGVGGGEDKEALEGYFARANYVYDNKYYATASLRFDGSSKFRNVSDRWGTFWSVGGAWRLSGESWLADATWLTDLKLRADYGVMGNQGGVDRYSGYQQWNYRASGYDYSGTNVVPKPDGITLSLGN
;
A
#
# COMPACT_ATOMS: atom_id res chain seq x y z
N LEU A 1 13.67 7.79 -21.69
CA LEU A 1 14.87 6.94 -21.50
C LEU A 1 15.49 6.51 -22.83
N TYR A 2 14.67 6.14 -23.81
CA TYR A 2 15.14 5.68 -25.13
C TYR A 2 15.81 6.75 -25.99
N ALA A 3 15.70 8.02 -25.63
CA ALA A 3 16.17 9.13 -26.41
C ALA A 3 17.58 9.63 -26.02
N ARG A 4 18.23 9.01 -25.05
CA ARG A 4 19.55 9.46 -24.60
C ARG A 4 20.65 8.52 -25.05
N ASN A 5 21.71 9.11 -25.59
CA ASN A 5 22.89 8.36 -25.94
C ASN A 5 23.57 7.86 -24.66
N ALA A 6 23.64 6.54 -24.49
CA ALA A 6 24.34 5.90 -23.35
C ALA A 6 25.82 6.31 -23.24
N LEU A 7 26.39 6.85 -24.31
CA LEU A 7 27.78 7.33 -24.36
C LEU A 7 27.93 8.83 -24.04
N ALA A 8 26.85 9.54 -23.71
CA ALA A 8 26.92 10.94 -23.31
C ALA A 8 27.73 11.09 -22.02
N GLN A 9 28.75 11.91 -22.07
CA GLN A 9 29.66 12.13 -20.95
C GLN A 9 29.19 13.30 -20.07
N MET A 10 29.47 13.20 -18.80
CA MET A 10 29.17 14.23 -17.84
C MET A 10 30.12 15.44 -17.95
N TRP A 11 31.38 15.18 -18.24
CA TRP A 11 32.43 16.18 -18.31
C TRP A 11 32.89 16.45 -19.73
N GLN A 12 33.13 17.72 -20.05
CA GLN A 12 33.66 18.11 -21.34
C GLN A 12 35.07 17.55 -21.53
N ARG A 13 35.36 17.11 -22.75
CA ARG A 13 36.70 16.62 -23.16
C ARG A 13 37.13 17.35 -24.42
N ASP A 14 38.43 17.50 -24.55
CA ASP A 14 39.06 18.04 -25.76
C ASP A 14 39.03 17.01 -26.92
N GLU A 15 39.61 17.39 -28.05
CA GLU A 15 39.72 16.55 -29.24
C GLU A 15 40.50 15.24 -29.00
N ASN A 16 41.37 15.20 -28.02
CA ASN A 16 42.17 14.07 -27.64
C ASN A 16 41.54 13.22 -26.55
N GLY A 17 40.35 13.61 -26.10
CA GLY A 17 39.61 12.91 -25.05
C GLY A 17 40.03 13.28 -23.64
N ALA A 18 40.93 14.26 -23.42
CA ALA A 18 41.32 14.74 -22.11
C ALA A 18 40.21 15.63 -21.47
N LEU A 19 40.10 15.59 -20.16
CA LEU A 19 39.14 16.41 -19.44
C LEU A 19 39.47 17.90 -19.56
N MET A 20 38.47 18.72 -19.87
CA MET A 20 38.64 20.17 -19.92
C MET A 20 38.31 20.78 -18.55
N TYR A 21 39.09 21.80 -18.20
CA TYR A 21 38.96 22.53 -16.94
C TYR A 21 38.67 24.00 -17.23
N ASP A 22 37.86 24.63 -16.43
CA ASP A 22 37.60 26.08 -16.48
C ASP A 22 38.89 26.81 -16.06
N GLU A 23 39.37 27.73 -16.90
CA GLU A 23 40.65 28.43 -16.67
C GLU A 23 40.60 29.36 -15.44
N LYS A 24 39.42 29.78 -15.00
CA LYS A 24 39.26 30.71 -13.88
C LYS A 24 39.09 29.99 -12.55
N THR A 25 38.34 28.88 -12.55
CA THR A 25 38.00 28.15 -11.31
C THR A 25 38.84 26.92 -11.10
N GLY A 26 39.53 26.40 -12.14
CA GLY A 26 40.24 25.14 -12.08
C GLY A 26 39.36 23.91 -11.98
N GLU A 27 38.05 24.06 -12.07
CA GLU A 27 37.10 22.96 -12.00
C GLU A 27 36.86 22.31 -13.36
N LYS A 28 36.45 21.06 -13.36
CA LYS A 28 36.10 20.33 -14.59
C LYS A 28 34.90 21.01 -15.25
N ILE A 29 34.99 21.28 -16.54
CA ILE A 29 33.88 21.86 -17.30
C ILE A 29 32.81 20.80 -17.48
N PHE A 30 31.62 21.13 -17.04
CA PHE A 30 30.46 20.30 -17.12
C PHE A 30 29.77 20.43 -18.49
N VAL A 31 29.42 19.32 -19.10
CA VAL A 31 28.57 19.29 -20.32
C VAL A 31 27.14 19.55 -19.93
N GLY A 32 26.86 20.80 -19.64
CA GLY A 32 25.59 21.22 -19.04
C GLY A 32 24.43 21.20 -20.00
N ASN A 33 23.35 21.81 -19.56
CA ASN A 33 22.02 21.82 -20.14
C ASN A 33 21.87 22.63 -21.45
N ASN A 34 22.94 23.06 -22.08
CA ASN A 34 22.87 23.87 -23.31
C ASN A 34 22.55 23.04 -24.56
N GLY A 35 22.14 21.80 -24.43
CA GLY A 35 21.83 20.93 -25.56
C GLY A 35 23.05 20.39 -26.29
N GLN A 36 24.25 20.82 -25.96
CA GLN A 36 25.49 20.31 -26.51
C GLN A 36 26.11 19.29 -25.57
N GLN A 37 25.96 18.03 -25.88
CA GLN A 37 26.64 16.95 -25.17
C GLN A 37 27.67 16.33 -26.08
N TYR A 38 28.90 16.27 -25.60
CA TYR A 38 29.99 15.63 -26.32
C TYR A 38 29.89 14.11 -26.15
N SER A 39 29.91 13.40 -27.27
CA SER A 39 30.11 11.95 -27.30
C SER A 39 31.61 11.66 -27.42
N PRO A 40 32.12 10.54 -26.87
CA PRO A 40 33.52 10.11 -27.07
C PRO A 40 33.91 9.94 -28.52
N LEU A 41 32.94 9.89 -29.44
CA LEU A 41 33.12 9.76 -30.88
C LEU A 41 33.11 11.11 -31.61
N GLY A 42 33.21 12.24 -30.90
CA GLY A 42 33.21 13.59 -31.49
C GLY A 42 31.89 14.09 -32.03
N TYR A 43 30.81 13.38 -31.81
CA TYR A 43 29.49 13.83 -32.23
C TYR A 43 28.86 14.76 -31.21
N VAL A 44 28.62 15.98 -31.58
CA VAL A 44 27.73 16.90 -30.86
C VAL A 44 26.31 16.38 -31.01
N ASN A 45 25.76 15.80 -29.99
CA ASN A 45 24.41 15.26 -30.04
C ASN A 45 23.39 16.37 -29.75
N ALA A 46 23.09 17.14 -30.81
CA ALA A 46 22.13 18.27 -30.76
C ALA A 46 20.66 17.82 -30.63
N ARG A 47 20.39 16.51 -30.62
CA ARG A 47 19.03 15.98 -30.64
C ARG A 47 18.72 15.21 -29.37
N TYR A 48 18.37 15.91 -28.30
CA TYR A 48 17.63 15.31 -27.23
C TYR A 48 16.15 15.67 -27.35
N PRO A 49 15.28 14.72 -27.64
CA PRO A 49 13.86 14.98 -27.73
C PRO A 49 13.23 15.35 -26.38
N VAL A 50 13.97 15.22 -25.28
CA VAL A 50 13.48 15.53 -23.94
C VAL A 50 14.49 16.41 -23.19
N ASN A 51 14.29 17.70 -23.26
CA ASN A 51 14.82 18.75 -22.37
C ASN A 51 16.33 18.75 -22.05
N GLY A 52 17.20 18.17 -22.86
CA GLY A 52 18.66 18.33 -22.73
C GLY A 52 19.29 17.86 -21.41
N TYR A 53 18.68 16.92 -20.70
CA TYR A 53 19.18 16.45 -19.40
C TYR A 53 20.34 15.47 -19.53
N ASN A 54 21.39 15.66 -18.74
CA ASN A 54 22.46 14.68 -18.61
C ASN A 54 22.05 13.59 -17.64
N LEU A 55 21.71 12.40 -18.16
CA LEU A 55 21.24 11.29 -17.36
C LEU A 55 22.32 10.75 -16.41
N ILE A 56 23.58 10.72 -16.85
CA ILE A 56 24.68 10.18 -16.02
C ILE A 56 24.87 11.09 -14.81
N GLN A 57 24.87 12.40 -14.99
CA GLN A 57 24.97 13.33 -13.88
C GLN A 57 23.76 13.23 -12.96
N GLN A 58 22.54 13.11 -13.49
CA GLN A 58 21.37 12.92 -12.66
C GLN A 58 21.47 11.65 -11.80
N LEU A 59 21.98 10.55 -12.35
CA LEU A 59 22.17 9.30 -11.59
C LEU A 59 23.25 9.40 -10.50
N GLN A 60 24.23 10.30 -10.68
CA GLN A 60 25.28 10.51 -9.67
C GLN A 60 24.89 11.51 -8.60
N ASP A 61 24.22 12.60 -8.99
CA ASP A 61 23.96 13.75 -8.13
C ASP A 61 22.56 13.71 -7.49
N ASP A 62 21.60 13.06 -8.14
CA ASP A 62 20.25 12.88 -7.59
C ASP A 62 20.21 11.67 -6.66
N LYS A 63 19.37 11.77 -5.62
CA LYS A 63 19.12 10.68 -4.67
C LYS A 63 17.65 10.34 -4.62
N ASP A 64 17.31 9.07 -4.71
CA ASP A 64 15.97 8.53 -4.44
C ASP A 64 16.13 7.24 -3.64
N GLN A 65 15.87 7.32 -2.36
CA GLN A 65 16.06 6.23 -1.42
C GLN A 65 14.81 6.05 -0.57
N THR A 66 14.40 4.80 -0.39
CA THR A 66 13.33 4.44 0.55
C THR A 66 13.90 3.48 1.60
N ILE A 67 13.61 3.78 2.86
CA ILE A 67 13.94 2.95 4.01
C ILE A 67 12.61 2.43 4.55
N TYR A 68 12.52 1.11 4.71
CA TYR A 68 11.39 0.43 5.34
C TYR A 68 11.81 -0.14 6.68
N ASN A 69 10.93 0.00 7.67
CA ASN A 69 11.04 -0.70 8.95
C ASN A 69 9.71 -1.41 9.16
N ASP A 70 9.75 -2.73 9.17
CA ASP A 70 8.58 -3.57 9.32
C ASP A 70 8.63 -4.29 10.66
N LEU A 71 7.55 -4.17 11.43
CA LEU A 71 7.35 -4.86 12.69
C LEU A 71 6.11 -5.75 12.57
N ASN A 72 6.32 -7.06 12.66
CA ASN A 72 5.25 -8.04 12.67
C ASN A 72 5.30 -8.81 13.97
N MET A 73 4.26 -8.68 14.77
CA MET A 73 4.13 -9.38 16.04
C MET A 73 2.82 -10.15 16.07
N SER A 74 2.86 -11.38 16.54
CA SER A 74 1.65 -12.16 16.78
C SER A 74 1.80 -13.02 18.01
N GLY A 75 0.68 -13.23 18.69
CA GLY A 75 0.59 -14.10 19.85
C GLY A 75 -0.79 -14.73 19.97
N TYR A 76 -0.86 -15.84 20.66
CA TYR A 76 -2.14 -16.46 20.96
C TYR A 76 -2.13 -17.12 22.33
N VAL A 77 -3.33 -17.27 22.84
CA VAL A 77 -3.62 -18.11 24.03
C VAL A 77 -4.62 -19.17 23.60
N GLU A 78 -4.35 -20.41 23.99
CA GLU A 78 -5.23 -21.54 23.74
C GLU A 78 -5.55 -22.25 25.06
N ALA A 79 -6.82 -22.54 25.30
CA ALA A 79 -7.28 -23.29 26.44
C ALA A 79 -8.19 -24.43 26.00
N LYS A 80 -7.85 -25.65 26.41
CA LYS A 80 -8.68 -26.86 26.22
C LYS A 80 -9.37 -27.23 27.52
N PHE A 81 -10.67 -27.41 27.45
CA PHE A 81 -11.48 -27.71 28.65
C PHE A 81 -12.67 -28.61 28.31
N LEU A 82 -13.25 -29.24 29.31
CA LEU A 82 -14.38 -30.15 29.13
C LEU A 82 -14.18 -31.19 28.03
N LYS A 83 -12.92 -31.61 27.79
CA LYS A 83 -12.45 -32.57 26.78
C LYS A 83 -12.68 -32.14 25.30
N ASP A 84 -13.84 -31.58 24.99
CA ASP A 84 -14.31 -31.35 23.64
C ASP A 84 -14.21 -29.88 23.22
N PHE A 85 -13.91 -28.97 24.14
CA PHE A 85 -13.86 -27.55 23.87
C PHE A 85 -12.42 -27.03 23.77
N THR A 86 -12.19 -26.22 22.76
CA THR A 86 -10.95 -25.45 22.58
C THR A 86 -11.27 -24.01 22.37
N PHE A 87 -10.87 -23.17 23.30
CA PHE A 87 -10.89 -21.71 23.13
C PHE A 87 -9.54 -21.23 22.64
N ARG A 88 -9.52 -20.34 21.65
CA ARG A 88 -8.31 -19.70 21.19
C ARG A 88 -8.54 -18.20 20.95
N ALA A 89 -7.64 -17.40 21.47
CA ALA A 89 -7.57 -15.96 21.21
C ALA A 89 -6.23 -15.62 20.58
N ASN A 90 -6.27 -15.00 19.41
CA ASN A 90 -5.11 -14.52 18.66
C ASN A 90 -5.11 -13.00 18.63
N ILE A 91 -3.93 -12.41 18.63
CA ILE A 91 -3.70 -11.01 18.28
C ILE A 91 -2.49 -10.92 17.37
N ALA A 92 -2.60 -10.10 16.34
CA ALA A 92 -1.49 -9.77 15.44
C ALA A 92 -1.44 -8.26 15.23
N VAL A 93 -0.23 -7.73 15.18
CA VAL A 93 0.07 -6.33 14.90
C VAL A 93 1.12 -6.29 13.81
N ASP A 94 0.78 -5.65 12.71
CA ASP A 94 1.68 -5.39 11.61
C ASP A 94 1.85 -3.88 11.47
N GLU A 95 3.07 -3.40 11.55
CA GLU A 95 3.40 -1.98 11.40
C GLU A 95 4.53 -1.84 10.38
N THR A 96 4.30 -1.02 9.37
CA THR A 96 5.29 -0.66 8.35
C THR A 96 5.49 0.84 8.39
N PHE A 97 6.68 1.26 8.75
CA PHE A 97 7.11 2.65 8.65
C PHE A 97 8.05 2.79 7.45
N ALA A 98 7.68 3.63 6.48
CA ALA A 98 8.48 3.92 5.31
C ALA A 98 8.88 5.39 5.26
N MET A 99 10.15 5.66 4.98
CA MET A 99 10.67 6.99 4.71
C MET A 99 11.33 7.01 3.34
N ARG A 100 10.78 7.79 2.42
CA ARG A 100 11.37 8.04 1.11
C ARG A 100 11.99 9.43 1.10
N GLU A 101 13.27 9.49 0.76
CA GLU A 101 14.00 10.73 0.54
C GLU A 101 14.35 10.87 -0.93
N ARG A 102 14.02 12.02 -1.50
CA ARG A 102 14.37 12.42 -2.86
C ARG A 102 15.13 13.73 -2.83
N TYR A 103 16.27 13.75 -3.46
CA TYR A 103 17.02 14.94 -3.75
C TYR A 103 17.26 15.03 -5.25
N ALA A 104 17.00 16.18 -5.84
CA ALA A 104 17.31 16.44 -7.23
C ALA A 104 18.13 17.72 -7.32
N ASN A 105 19.29 17.60 -7.95
CA ASN A 105 20.30 18.64 -8.04
C ASN A 105 19.80 19.88 -8.82
N LYS A 106 20.47 21.01 -8.64
CA LYS A 106 20.13 22.28 -9.30
C LYS A 106 20.77 22.48 -10.67
N GLU A 107 21.70 21.60 -11.06
CA GLU A 107 22.51 21.78 -12.28
C GLU A 107 21.85 21.12 -13.50
N THR A 108 21.20 20.00 -13.31
CA THR A 108 20.57 19.24 -14.40
C THR A 108 19.13 18.85 -14.11
N GLY A 109 18.43 18.45 -15.17
CA GLY A 109 17.08 17.93 -15.04
C GLY A 109 16.00 18.98 -14.80
N ALA A 110 14.80 18.50 -14.49
CA ALA A 110 13.64 19.35 -14.28
C ALA A 110 13.76 20.24 -13.01
N SER A 111 14.56 19.84 -12.04
CA SER A 111 14.75 20.58 -10.80
C SER A 111 15.65 21.78 -10.94
N LYS A 112 16.39 21.92 -12.04
CA LYS A 112 17.22 23.09 -12.32
C LYS A 112 16.44 24.41 -12.28
N SER A 113 15.26 24.45 -12.92
CA SER A 113 14.41 25.65 -12.94
C SER A 113 13.93 26.08 -11.55
N TYR A 114 14.01 25.18 -10.57
CA TYR A 114 13.64 25.41 -9.17
C TYR A 114 14.84 25.45 -8.24
N GLY A 115 16.05 25.61 -8.78
CA GLY A 115 17.28 25.65 -8.00
C GLY A 115 17.55 24.38 -7.17
N GLY A 116 17.18 23.22 -7.70
CA GLY A 116 17.20 21.96 -6.98
C GLY A 116 15.98 21.74 -6.09
N THR A 117 15.67 20.49 -5.78
CA THR A 117 14.53 20.13 -4.90
C THR A 117 14.92 19.01 -3.95
N MET A 118 14.32 19.07 -2.74
CA MET A 118 14.38 17.97 -1.78
C MET A 118 12.98 17.64 -1.29
N GLY A 119 12.66 16.35 -1.20
CA GLY A 119 11.40 15.87 -0.65
C GLY A 119 11.61 14.71 0.30
N ARG A 120 10.83 14.66 1.36
CA ARG A 120 10.68 13.48 2.22
C ARG A 120 9.22 13.12 2.38
N ASN A 121 8.94 11.85 2.17
CA ASN A 121 7.63 11.27 2.43
C ASN A 121 7.80 10.25 3.57
N TYR A 122 7.03 10.45 4.61
CA TYR A 122 6.84 9.47 5.67
C TYR A 122 5.49 8.82 5.48
N SER A 123 5.43 7.51 5.56
CA SER A 123 4.19 6.76 5.61
C SER A 123 4.27 5.72 6.72
N ASP A 124 3.20 5.63 7.47
CA ASP A 124 3.02 4.71 8.57
C ASP A 124 1.72 3.92 8.29
N TYR A 125 1.86 2.62 8.21
CA TYR A 125 0.76 1.68 8.06
C TYR A 125 0.73 0.79 9.30
N MET A 126 -0.39 0.77 10.00
CA MET A 126 -0.63 -0.09 11.15
C MET A 126 -1.88 -0.92 10.93
N ASN A 127 -1.77 -2.22 11.15
CA ASN A 127 -2.86 -3.17 11.10
C ASN A 127 -2.88 -3.99 12.38
N ILE A 128 -4.01 -4.00 13.06
CA ILE A 128 -4.25 -4.82 14.26
C ILE A 128 -5.37 -5.79 13.93
N ASN A 129 -5.08 -7.08 14.05
CA ASN A 129 -6.06 -8.14 13.91
C ASN A 129 -6.20 -8.88 15.25
N SER A 130 -7.42 -9.06 15.69
CA SER A 130 -7.77 -9.82 16.89
C SER A 130 -8.87 -10.81 16.57
N GLN A 131 -8.66 -12.08 16.91
CA GLN A 131 -9.62 -13.14 16.63
C GLN A 131 -9.79 -14.03 17.86
N GLN A 132 -11.03 -14.30 18.23
CA GLN A 132 -11.40 -15.23 19.28
C GLN A 132 -12.27 -16.32 18.70
N THR A 133 -11.97 -17.57 19.01
CA THR A 133 -12.73 -18.72 18.55
C THR A 133 -13.00 -19.69 19.69
N LEU A 134 -14.18 -20.27 19.69
CA LEU A 134 -14.53 -21.40 20.51
C LEU A 134 -14.93 -22.55 19.59
N ASN A 135 -14.16 -23.62 19.65
CA ASN A 135 -14.41 -24.85 18.92
C ASN A 135 -14.90 -25.93 19.87
N TRP A 136 -15.90 -26.67 19.44
CA TRP A 136 -16.38 -27.88 20.09
C TRP A 136 -16.35 -29.01 19.06
N ALA A 137 -15.76 -30.17 19.43
CA ALA A 137 -15.69 -31.33 18.57
C ALA A 137 -15.94 -32.60 19.39
N HIS A 138 -16.83 -33.46 18.90
CA HIS A 138 -17.18 -34.69 19.57
C HIS A 138 -17.48 -35.85 18.61
N ASP A 139 -17.08 -37.05 19.02
CA ASP A 139 -17.31 -38.28 18.29
C ASP A 139 -18.40 -39.13 18.98
N TYR A 140 -19.46 -39.44 18.23
CA TYR A 140 -20.54 -40.33 18.65
C TYR A 140 -20.53 -41.61 17.76
N GLY A 141 -19.59 -42.49 18.00
CA GLY A 141 -19.40 -43.69 17.18
C GLY A 141 -19.05 -43.37 15.74
N LYS A 142 -20.00 -43.55 14.80
CA LYS A 142 -19.78 -43.21 13.40
C LYS A 142 -20.03 -41.75 13.04
N HIS A 143 -20.50 -40.96 13.98
CA HIS A 143 -20.82 -39.56 13.78
C HIS A 143 -19.70 -38.69 14.38
N HIS A 144 -19.15 -37.79 13.59
CA HIS A 144 -18.25 -36.75 14.03
C HIS A 144 -18.92 -35.40 13.83
N VAL A 145 -18.96 -34.59 14.87
CA VAL A 145 -19.51 -33.23 14.85
C VAL A 145 -18.43 -32.27 15.28
N ASP A 146 -18.21 -31.22 14.52
CA ASP A 146 -17.34 -30.11 14.82
C ASP A 146 -18.14 -28.81 14.66
N ALA A 147 -18.11 -27.95 15.65
CA ALA A 147 -18.79 -26.67 15.63
C ALA A 147 -17.85 -25.57 16.14
N LEU A 148 -17.80 -24.48 15.43
CA LEU A 148 -16.96 -23.33 15.77
C LEU A 148 -17.80 -22.07 15.75
N ILE A 149 -17.64 -21.24 16.78
CA ILE A 149 -18.08 -19.84 16.78
C ILE A 149 -16.89 -18.94 16.97
N GLY A 150 -16.92 -17.76 16.39
CA GLY A 150 -15.81 -16.84 16.48
C GLY A 150 -16.21 -15.40 16.30
N HIS A 151 -15.34 -14.55 16.76
CA HIS A 151 -15.36 -13.10 16.58
C HIS A 151 -14.00 -12.67 16.02
N GLU A 152 -14.02 -11.73 15.10
CA GLU A 152 -12.84 -11.14 14.49
C GLU A 152 -12.98 -9.62 14.46
N PHE A 153 -11.92 -8.94 14.82
CA PHE A 153 -11.81 -7.49 14.71
C PHE A 153 -10.51 -7.14 14.01
N ASN A 154 -10.61 -6.35 12.95
CA ASN A 154 -9.48 -5.82 12.23
C ASN A 154 -9.55 -4.28 12.21
N TRP A 155 -8.44 -3.65 12.54
CA TRP A 155 -8.31 -2.20 12.51
C TRP A 155 -7.05 -1.80 11.76
N MET A 156 -7.21 -0.90 10.79
CA MET A 156 -6.13 -0.39 9.96
C MET A 156 -6.05 1.13 10.07
N ARG A 157 -4.83 1.63 10.13
CA ARG A 157 -4.50 3.04 10.01
C ARG A 157 -3.42 3.21 8.96
N THR A 158 -3.59 4.17 8.07
CA THR A 158 -2.54 4.66 7.18
C THR A 158 -2.36 6.14 7.46
N SER A 159 -1.15 6.53 7.81
CA SER A 159 -0.79 7.94 8.02
C SER A 159 0.33 8.31 7.07
N SER A 160 0.30 9.50 6.52
CA SER A 160 1.36 10.02 5.68
C SER A 160 1.66 11.47 5.99
N MET A 161 2.93 11.84 5.88
CA MET A 161 3.39 13.20 5.95
C MET A 161 4.46 13.41 4.91
N ASN A 162 4.36 14.48 4.14
CA ASN A 162 5.34 14.82 3.13
C ASN A 162 5.73 16.28 3.24
N TYR A 163 6.99 16.55 2.98
CA TYR A 163 7.46 17.90 2.74
C TYR A 163 8.36 17.96 1.54
N LYS A 164 8.35 19.11 0.91
CA LYS A 164 9.13 19.43 -0.25
C LYS A 164 9.72 20.82 -0.10
N ALA A 165 10.96 20.96 -0.48
CA ALA A 165 11.69 22.21 -0.49
C ALA A 165 12.39 22.41 -1.82
N SER A 166 12.67 23.66 -2.19
CA SER A 166 13.38 24.04 -3.41
C SER A 166 14.37 25.17 -3.12
N TYR A 167 15.22 25.48 -4.09
CA TYR A 167 16.31 26.44 -4.02
C TYR A 167 17.42 26.06 -3.02
N SER A 168 18.21 25.06 -3.42
CA SER A 168 19.41 24.63 -2.70
C SER A 168 20.48 25.74 -2.67
N LEU A 169 21.02 26.01 -1.49
CA LEU A 169 22.10 26.99 -1.30
C LEU A 169 23.45 26.40 -1.72
N ILE A 170 23.71 25.16 -1.29
CA ILE A 170 25.00 24.46 -1.50
C ILE A 170 24.72 23.18 -2.26
N ASP A 171 25.55 22.87 -3.23
CA ASP A 171 25.43 21.64 -4.02
C ASP A 171 25.78 20.40 -3.21
N ASN A 172 25.10 19.31 -3.51
CA ASN A 172 25.31 17.98 -2.90
C ASN A 172 25.19 17.93 -1.38
N PHE A 173 24.50 18.91 -0.79
CA PHE A 173 24.23 18.96 0.64
C PHE A 173 22.76 18.65 0.94
N ASN A 174 22.48 17.38 1.19
CA ASN A 174 21.14 16.77 1.23
C ASN A 174 20.44 16.98 2.59
N THR A 175 20.28 18.21 3.02
CA THR A 175 19.51 18.54 4.23
C THR A 175 18.50 19.65 3.94
N PHE A 176 17.33 19.60 4.58
CA PHE A 176 16.31 20.65 4.43
C PHE A 176 16.82 22.05 4.85
N ALA A 177 17.78 22.11 5.75
CA ALA A 177 18.40 23.38 6.16
C ALA A 177 19.14 24.09 5.00
N ASN A 178 19.50 23.34 3.95
CA ASN A 178 20.13 23.87 2.75
C ASN A 178 19.14 24.47 1.74
N PHE A 179 17.85 24.51 2.03
CA PHE A 179 16.83 24.97 1.08
C PHE A 179 16.12 26.23 1.60
N LEU A 180 15.96 27.24 0.71
CA LEU A 180 15.37 28.52 1.06
C LEU A 180 13.85 28.50 1.15
N ASN A 181 13.18 27.65 0.36
CA ASN A 181 11.73 27.62 0.25
C ASN A 181 11.15 26.31 0.83
N ILE A 182 11.18 26.16 2.14
CA ILE A 182 10.56 25.04 2.83
C ILE A 182 9.03 25.15 2.84
N ASN A 183 8.51 26.37 2.98
CA ASN A 183 7.08 26.64 3.22
C ASN A 183 6.29 27.10 1.96
N GLY A 184 6.82 26.89 0.78
CA GLY A 184 6.03 26.96 -0.47
C GLY A 184 5.58 28.34 -0.96
N SER A 185 5.93 29.44 -0.31
CA SER A 185 5.37 30.75 -0.63
C SER A 185 5.80 31.34 -1.98
N LYS A 186 6.82 30.83 -2.62
CA LYS A 186 7.31 31.30 -3.93
C LYS A 186 7.59 30.20 -4.94
N SER A 187 7.50 28.93 -4.57
CA SER A 187 7.69 27.81 -5.49
C SER A 187 6.53 26.82 -5.40
N PRO A 188 5.90 26.48 -6.51
CA PRO A 188 4.83 25.49 -6.53
C PRO A 188 5.29 24.08 -6.13
N LEU A 189 6.61 23.88 -6.01
CA LEU A 189 7.19 22.63 -5.61
C LEU A 189 7.53 22.52 -4.13
N SER A 190 7.43 23.62 -3.36
CA SER A 190 7.69 23.60 -1.91
C SER A 190 6.38 23.51 -1.14
N GLY A 191 6.39 22.78 -0.03
CA GLY A 191 5.21 22.67 0.81
C GLY A 191 5.25 21.50 1.77
N VAL A 192 4.23 21.47 2.63
CA VAL A 192 3.96 20.40 3.58
C VAL A 192 2.57 19.83 3.27
N GLY A 193 2.45 18.53 3.30
CA GLY A 193 1.19 17.83 3.09
C GLY A 193 1.16 16.54 3.88
N GLY A 194 0.01 15.88 3.86
CA GLY A 194 -0.20 14.59 4.51
C GLY A 194 -1.66 14.33 4.81
N GLY A 195 -1.93 13.17 5.38
CA GLY A 195 -3.27 12.75 5.75
C GLY A 195 -3.23 11.50 6.61
N GLU A 196 -4.38 11.18 7.18
CA GLU A 196 -4.59 9.96 7.96
C GLU A 196 -5.90 9.33 7.55
N ASP A 197 -5.86 8.02 7.28
CA ASP A 197 -7.02 7.19 6.97
C ASP A 197 -7.13 6.05 7.97
N LYS A 198 -8.36 5.75 8.38
CA LYS A 198 -8.68 4.64 9.28
C LYS A 198 -9.77 3.77 8.69
N GLU A 199 -9.68 2.48 8.96
CA GLU A 199 -10.69 1.50 8.58
C GLU A 199 -10.80 0.45 9.67
N ALA A 200 -12.02 0.00 9.94
CA ALA A 200 -12.29 -1.08 10.88
C ALA A 200 -13.28 -2.07 10.28
N LEU A 201 -13.03 -3.35 10.53
CA LEU A 201 -13.87 -4.47 10.20
C LEU A 201 -14.14 -5.28 11.47
N GLU A 202 -15.37 -5.69 11.66
CA GLU A 202 -15.76 -6.56 12.76
C GLU A 202 -16.64 -7.68 12.21
N GLY A 203 -16.39 -8.91 12.60
CA GLY A 203 -17.11 -10.07 12.11
C GLY A 203 -17.42 -11.09 13.20
N TYR A 204 -18.63 -11.59 13.19
CA TYR A 204 -19.07 -12.75 13.96
C TYR A 204 -19.32 -13.90 13.02
N PHE A 205 -18.81 -15.07 13.33
CA PHE A 205 -18.95 -16.22 12.45
C PHE A 205 -19.21 -17.52 13.22
N ALA A 206 -19.92 -18.41 12.55
CA ALA A 206 -20.16 -19.75 13.01
C ALA A 206 -19.97 -20.75 11.87
N ARG A 207 -19.48 -21.91 12.18
CA ARG A 207 -19.37 -23.04 11.24
C ARG A 207 -19.68 -24.35 11.95
N ALA A 208 -20.40 -25.21 11.28
CA ALA A 208 -20.64 -26.58 11.73
C ALA A 208 -20.24 -27.56 10.62
N ASN A 209 -19.54 -28.61 11.00
CA ASN A 209 -19.18 -29.71 10.15
C ASN A 209 -19.76 -31.00 10.76
N TYR A 210 -20.29 -31.84 9.90
CA TYR A 210 -20.80 -33.14 10.27
C TYR A 210 -20.22 -34.20 9.34
N VAL A 211 -19.75 -35.30 9.90
CA VAL A 211 -19.24 -36.46 9.15
C VAL A 211 -19.89 -37.68 9.68
N TYR A 212 -20.43 -38.48 8.75
CA TYR A 212 -20.99 -39.80 9.05
C TYR A 212 -20.19 -40.90 8.38
N ASP A 213 -19.76 -41.86 9.18
CA ASP A 213 -19.01 -43.08 8.76
C ASP A 213 -17.81 -42.79 7.86
N ASN A 214 -17.22 -41.59 8.02
CA ASN A 214 -16.13 -41.08 7.16
C ASN A 214 -16.45 -41.10 5.65
N LYS A 215 -17.73 -41.13 5.28
CA LYS A 215 -18.26 -41.18 3.93
C LYS A 215 -19.06 -39.96 3.53
N TYR A 216 -19.94 -39.49 4.40
CA TYR A 216 -20.86 -38.41 4.14
C TYR A 216 -20.43 -37.22 4.95
N TYR A 217 -20.30 -36.07 4.27
CA TYR A 217 -19.85 -34.84 4.88
C TYR A 217 -20.86 -33.75 4.61
N ALA A 218 -21.19 -32.96 5.62
CA ALA A 218 -21.98 -31.76 5.50
C ALA A 218 -21.27 -30.61 6.23
N THR A 219 -21.31 -29.43 5.66
CA THR A 219 -20.79 -28.22 6.26
C THR A 219 -21.80 -27.09 6.09
N ALA A 220 -21.90 -26.25 7.11
CA ALA A 220 -22.65 -25.00 7.04
C ALA A 220 -21.84 -23.88 7.70
N SER A 221 -21.83 -22.71 7.11
CA SER A 221 -21.23 -21.51 7.71
C SER A 221 -22.15 -20.33 7.63
N LEU A 222 -22.05 -19.47 8.63
CA LEU A 222 -22.72 -18.19 8.74
C LEU A 222 -21.71 -17.15 9.18
N ARG A 223 -21.71 -15.97 8.54
CA ARG A 223 -20.87 -14.85 8.89
C ARG A 223 -21.68 -13.56 8.85
N PHE A 224 -21.46 -12.74 9.85
CA PHE A 224 -22.10 -11.44 10.01
C PHE A 224 -21.00 -10.40 10.17
N ASP A 225 -20.76 -9.58 9.12
CA ASP A 225 -19.62 -8.67 9.03
C ASP A 225 -20.08 -7.22 8.98
N GLY A 226 -19.44 -6.39 9.79
CA GLY A 226 -19.60 -4.95 9.83
C GLY A 226 -18.36 -4.23 9.30
N SER A 227 -18.55 -3.19 8.49
CA SER A 227 -17.47 -2.39 7.94
C SER A 227 -17.66 -0.91 8.22
N SER A 228 -16.59 -0.23 8.66
CA SER A 228 -16.57 1.21 8.87
C SER A 228 -16.70 2.04 7.58
N LYS A 229 -16.57 1.42 6.41
CA LYS A 229 -16.77 2.07 5.11
C LYS A 229 -18.23 2.53 4.89
N PHE A 230 -19.18 1.88 5.54
CA PHE A 230 -20.60 2.21 5.41
C PHE A 230 -21.05 3.13 6.54
N ARG A 231 -21.53 4.32 6.17
CA ARG A 231 -21.97 5.35 7.12
C ARG A 231 -23.22 4.93 7.90
N ASN A 232 -24.23 4.41 7.19
CA ASN A 232 -25.50 4.05 7.79
C ASN A 232 -25.35 2.78 8.62
N VAL A 233 -25.89 2.79 9.82
CA VAL A 233 -25.83 1.62 10.71
C VAL A 233 -26.59 0.43 10.11
N SER A 234 -27.70 0.67 9.39
CA SER A 234 -28.47 -0.36 8.70
C SER A 234 -27.69 -1.10 7.61
N ASP A 235 -26.79 -0.37 6.92
CA ASP A 235 -26.10 -0.89 5.75
C ASP A 235 -24.68 -1.37 6.11
N ARG A 236 -24.28 -1.13 7.35
CA ARG A 236 -22.93 -1.46 7.85
C ARG A 236 -22.69 -2.94 8.00
N TRP A 237 -23.76 -3.70 8.28
CA TRP A 237 -23.69 -5.12 8.57
C TRP A 237 -24.25 -5.96 7.43
N GLY A 238 -23.45 -6.88 6.92
CA GLY A 238 -23.83 -7.87 5.91
C GLY A 238 -23.86 -9.28 6.49
N THR A 239 -24.82 -10.09 6.02
CA THR A 239 -24.94 -11.50 6.39
C THR A 239 -24.52 -12.37 5.20
N PHE A 240 -23.62 -13.30 5.43
CA PHE A 240 -23.07 -14.21 4.44
C PHE A 240 -23.18 -15.63 4.95
N TRP A 241 -23.48 -16.55 4.07
CA TRP A 241 -23.65 -17.95 4.45
C TRP A 241 -23.21 -18.90 3.36
N SER A 242 -22.85 -20.12 3.75
CA SER A 242 -22.59 -21.19 2.81
C SER A 242 -23.04 -22.52 3.37
N VAL A 243 -23.42 -23.43 2.47
CA VAL A 243 -23.69 -24.82 2.76
C VAL A 243 -22.97 -25.70 1.75
N GLY A 244 -22.46 -26.82 2.20
CA GLY A 244 -21.76 -27.76 1.36
C GLY A 244 -21.97 -29.20 1.78
N GLY A 245 -21.83 -30.10 0.84
CA GLY A 245 -21.86 -31.54 1.06
C GLY A 245 -20.79 -32.27 0.28
N ALA A 246 -20.34 -33.38 0.83
CA ALA A 246 -19.45 -34.26 0.09
C ALA A 246 -19.76 -35.73 0.39
N TRP A 247 -19.57 -36.55 -0.62
CA TRP A 247 -19.73 -38.00 -0.55
C TRP A 247 -18.44 -38.69 -1.00
N ARG A 248 -17.87 -39.46 -0.09
CA ARG A 248 -16.69 -40.27 -0.35
C ARG A 248 -17.11 -41.63 -0.92
N LEU A 249 -17.18 -41.69 -2.23
CA LEU A 249 -17.59 -42.88 -2.97
C LEU A 249 -16.65 -44.07 -2.74
N SER A 250 -15.35 -43.81 -2.63
CA SER A 250 -14.33 -44.82 -2.35
C SER A 250 -14.51 -45.52 -0.98
N GLY A 251 -15.30 -44.94 -0.09
CA GLY A 251 -15.65 -45.55 1.19
C GLY A 251 -16.83 -46.51 1.12
N GLU A 252 -17.53 -46.63 -0.01
CA GLU A 252 -18.70 -47.47 -0.14
C GLU A 252 -18.31 -48.94 -0.41
N SER A 253 -19.12 -49.88 0.13
CA SER A 253 -18.85 -51.30 0.02
C SER A 253 -18.78 -51.85 -1.40
N TRP A 254 -19.53 -51.23 -2.33
CA TRP A 254 -19.55 -51.61 -3.75
C TRP A 254 -18.31 -51.17 -4.54
N LEU A 255 -17.47 -50.30 -3.98
CA LEU A 255 -16.16 -49.91 -4.53
C LEU A 255 -14.99 -50.49 -3.73
N ALA A 256 -15.22 -51.27 -2.69
CA ALA A 256 -14.18 -51.79 -1.79
C ALA A 256 -13.13 -52.64 -2.53
N ASP A 257 -13.55 -53.37 -3.62
CA ASP A 257 -12.68 -54.22 -4.40
C ASP A 257 -11.97 -53.51 -5.57
N ALA A 258 -12.20 -52.20 -5.73
CA ALA A 258 -11.58 -51.38 -6.78
C ALA A 258 -10.15 -50.98 -6.41
N THR A 259 -9.19 -51.90 -6.50
CA THR A 259 -7.78 -51.72 -6.11
C THR A 259 -7.05 -50.59 -6.86
N TRP A 260 -7.58 -50.22 -8.02
CA TRP A 260 -7.08 -49.08 -8.83
C TRP A 260 -7.53 -47.70 -8.30
N LEU A 261 -8.53 -47.67 -7.41
CA LEU A 261 -9.12 -46.43 -6.88
C LEU A 261 -8.69 -46.21 -5.42
N THR A 262 -7.81 -45.22 -5.19
CA THR A 262 -7.33 -44.89 -3.84
C THR A 262 -8.32 -44.03 -3.08
N ASP A 263 -8.83 -42.98 -3.70
CA ASP A 263 -9.85 -42.10 -3.12
C ASP A 263 -10.69 -41.42 -4.22
N LEU A 264 -12.01 -41.42 -4.02
CA LEU A 264 -12.96 -40.71 -4.87
C LEU A 264 -13.99 -40.03 -3.99
N LYS A 265 -14.03 -38.70 -4.05
CA LYS A 265 -14.93 -37.87 -3.28
C LYS A 265 -15.59 -36.80 -4.16
N LEU A 266 -16.92 -36.83 -4.23
CA LEU A 266 -17.72 -35.80 -4.85
C LEU A 266 -17.98 -34.69 -3.82
N ARG A 267 -17.94 -33.41 -4.24
CA ARG A 267 -18.23 -32.27 -3.41
C ARG A 267 -19.08 -31.26 -4.16
N ALA A 268 -20.04 -30.65 -3.46
CA ALA A 268 -20.81 -29.51 -3.95
C ALA A 268 -21.01 -28.51 -2.82
N ASP A 269 -20.77 -27.24 -3.12
CA ASP A 269 -20.88 -26.14 -2.17
C ASP A 269 -21.63 -24.98 -2.84
N TYR A 270 -22.46 -24.28 -2.05
CA TYR A 270 -23.17 -23.08 -2.47
C TYR A 270 -23.14 -22.05 -1.35
N GLY A 271 -22.96 -20.75 -1.71
CA GLY A 271 -22.93 -19.72 -0.69
C GLY A 271 -23.01 -18.31 -1.28
N VAL A 272 -23.22 -17.35 -0.39
CA VAL A 272 -23.29 -15.94 -0.67
C VAL A 272 -22.09 -15.27 0.04
N MET A 273 -21.32 -14.51 -0.72
CA MET A 273 -20.14 -13.76 -0.22
C MET A 273 -20.32 -12.27 -0.47
N GLY A 274 -19.79 -11.46 0.43
CA GLY A 274 -19.71 -10.01 0.30
C GLY A 274 -18.40 -9.55 -0.34
N ASN A 275 -18.46 -8.44 -1.04
CA ASN A 275 -17.29 -7.75 -1.56
C ASN A 275 -17.41 -6.25 -1.30
N GLN A 276 -16.45 -5.67 -0.59
CA GLN A 276 -16.35 -4.23 -0.35
C GLN A 276 -15.16 -3.56 -1.09
N GLY A 277 -14.51 -4.29 -1.99
CA GLY A 277 -13.30 -3.83 -2.67
C GLY A 277 -13.48 -2.59 -3.56
N GLY A 278 -14.71 -2.29 -3.98
CA GLY A 278 -15.04 -1.09 -4.76
C GLY A 278 -15.59 0.08 -3.93
N VAL A 279 -15.63 -0.05 -2.60
CA VAL A 279 -16.17 0.97 -1.71
C VAL A 279 -15.04 1.77 -1.09
N ASP A 280 -15.02 3.09 -1.30
CA ASP A 280 -14.05 3.99 -0.69
C ASP A 280 -14.25 4.06 0.83
N ARG A 281 -13.15 4.30 1.58
CA ARG A 281 -13.15 4.32 3.06
C ARG A 281 -14.16 5.25 3.68
N TYR A 282 -14.44 6.36 3.01
CA TYR A 282 -15.35 7.41 3.50
C TYR A 282 -16.57 7.57 2.61
N SER A 283 -16.98 6.51 1.91
CA SER A 283 -18.18 6.46 1.09
C SER A 283 -19.41 6.87 1.90
N GLY A 284 -20.18 7.83 1.40
CA GLY A 284 -21.35 8.35 2.08
C GLY A 284 -21.09 9.33 3.24
N TYR A 285 -19.84 9.59 3.59
CA TYR A 285 -19.49 10.64 4.54
C TYR A 285 -19.33 11.97 3.83
N GLN A 286 -19.80 13.06 4.44
CA GLN A 286 -19.53 14.40 3.97
C GLN A 286 -18.06 14.72 4.20
N GLN A 287 -17.34 15.03 3.11
CA GLN A 287 -15.93 15.42 3.18
C GLN A 287 -15.82 16.96 3.08
N TRP A 288 -14.79 17.50 3.72
CA TRP A 288 -14.47 18.91 3.71
C TRP A 288 -13.13 19.14 3.03
N ASN A 289 -13.11 20.06 2.06
CA ASN A 289 -11.92 20.42 1.34
C ASN A 289 -11.39 21.78 1.85
N TYR A 290 -10.15 21.81 2.32
CA TYR A 290 -9.46 22.99 2.84
C TYR A 290 -8.56 23.62 1.77
N ARG A 291 -9.11 23.94 0.60
CA ARG A 291 -8.35 24.66 -0.43
C ARG A 291 -8.54 26.15 -0.30
N ALA A 292 -7.45 26.92 -0.49
CA ALA A 292 -7.47 28.38 -0.41
C ALA A 292 -8.50 29.07 -1.32
N SER A 293 -8.85 28.45 -2.44
CA SER A 293 -9.86 28.94 -3.40
C SER A 293 -11.29 28.53 -3.09
N GLY A 294 -11.53 27.74 -2.05
CA GLY A 294 -12.83 27.19 -1.66
C GLY A 294 -13.33 27.67 -0.30
N TYR A 295 -12.67 28.64 0.30
CA TYR A 295 -13.08 29.18 1.58
C TYR A 295 -14.05 30.35 1.41
N ASP A 296 -15.08 30.36 2.27
CA ASP A 296 -15.90 31.55 2.43
C ASP A 296 -15.17 32.49 3.41
N TYR A 297 -14.70 33.61 2.88
CA TYR A 297 -13.93 34.59 3.66
C TYR A 297 -14.87 35.64 4.25
N SER A 298 -15.20 35.50 5.52
CA SER A 298 -15.90 36.53 6.28
C SER A 298 -14.92 37.28 7.20
N GLY A 299 -14.13 38.19 6.66
CA GLY A 299 -13.20 39.01 7.44
C GLY A 299 -11.98 38.26 7.97
N THR A 300 -11.95 37.86 9.23
CA THR A 300 -10.83 37.21 9.90
C THR A 300 -10.89 35.70 9.99
N ASN A 301 -12.02 35.10 9.65
CA ASN A 301 -12.21 33.63 9.77
C ASN A 301 -12.36 32.96 8.40
N VAL A 302 -11.52 31.97 8.14
CA VAL A 302 -11.62 31.11 6.97
C VAL A 302 -12.52 29.93 7.35
N VAL A 303 -13.70 29.83 6.75
CA VAL A 303 -14.63 28.71 6.97
C VAL A 303 -14.46 27.70 5.86
N PRO A 304 -14.15 26.43 6.17
CA PRO A 304 -14.06 25.40 5.14
C PRO A 304 -15.41 25.19 4.44
N LYS A 305 -15.38 25.15 3.11
CA LYS A 305 -16.55 24.83 2.30
C LYS A 305 -16.69 23.31 2.18
N PRO A 306 -17.87 22.72 2.37
CA PRO A 306 -18.06 21.29 2.11
C PRO A 306 -17.79 20.95 0.64
N ASP A 307 -16.90 19.99 0.39
CA ASP A 307 -16.90 19.28 -0.88
C ASP A 307 -18.22 18.51 -0.97
N GLY A 308 -18.86 18.51 -2.11
CA GLY A 308 -20.18 17.91 -2.28
C GLY A 308 -20.23 16.48 -1.71
N ILE A 309 -21.41 16.03 -1.34
CA ILE A 309 -21.65 14.66 -0.86
C ILE A 309 -21.37 13.72 -2.02
N THR A 310 -20.31 12.93 -1.92
CA THR A 310 -20.10 11.81 -2.83
C THR A 310 -20.98 10.66 -2.36
N LEU A 311 -22.16 10.54 -2.92
CA LEU A 311 -23.02 9.38 -2.72
C LEU A 311 -22.52 8.27 -3.67
N SER A 312 -21.73 7.34 -3.16
CA SER A 312 -21.57 6.06 -3.84
C SER A 312 -22.74 5.18 -3.43
N LEU A 313 -23.65 4.97 -4.35
CA LEU A 313 -24.67 3.92 -4.20
C LEU A 313 -23.91 2.58 -4.29
N GLY A 314 -23.76 1.92 -3.16
CA GLY A 314 -23.38 0.51 -3.15
C GLY A 314 -24.51 -0.30 -3.76
N ASN A 315 -24.24 -1.02 -4.83
CA ASN A 315 -25.10 -2.09 -5.34
C ASN A 315 -24.95 -3.34 -4.47
#